data_1dcc90d5e3f4a6b58e5738e5dd489b28
#
_entry.id   1dcc90d5e3f4a6b58e5738e5dd489b28
#
_cell.length_a   1.000
_cell.length_b   1.000
_cell.length_c   1.000
_cell.angle_alpha   90.00
_cell.angle_beta   90.00
_cell.angle_gamma   90.00
#
_symmetry.space_group_name_H-M   'P 1'
#
loop_
_entity.id
_entity.type
_entity.pdbx_description
1 polymer ?
#
loop_
_entity_poly.entity_id
_entity_poly.type
_entity_poly.pdbx_seq_one_letter_code
_entity_poly.pdbx_strand_id
1 'polypeptide(L)'
;IPTIKGRKTDKEKFAGAVATYTIEALMHDGRALQSGTSHDFGDDFAKAYGILFTDKDNKQKNAFQTSWGLSTRIIGALIMVHGDNSGLVLPPRIAPTQVVIVPIQQRKAGVLDKAYELKEALSNFRVKVDDSDKSPGFKFADQEMRGFPLRVEIGPRDIQNGKCIIARRDTGAKEECELDKLEARIGELLEQIQKDMFERAKKHLEEHTYKAASREEFDRTFAEKTGFVKAMWCGE
;
A
#
# COMPACT_ATOMS: atom_id res chain seq x y z
N ILE A 1 4.78 -0.32 -0.73
CA ILE A 1 5.24 0.93 -1.36
C ILE A 1 6.76 0.94 -1.34
N PRO A 2 7.47 1.12 -2.47
CA PRO A 2 8.91 1.35 -2.51
C PRO A 2 9.25 2.72 -1.92
N THR A 3 10.38 2.82 -1.22
CA THR A 3 10.82 4.05 -0.54
C THR A 3 12.32 4.29 -0.73
N ILE A 4 12.73 5.55 -0.67
CA ILE A 4 14.12 5.94 -0.48
C ILE A 4 14.38 6.10 1.02
N LYS A 5 15.50 5.56 1.49
CA LYS A 5 15.98 5.74 2.86
C LYS A 5 17.11 6.76 2.88
N GLY A 6 17.11 7.62 3.88
CA GLY A 6 18.14 8.64 4.04
C GLY A 6 18.29 9.12 5.47
N ARG A 7 19.42 9.77 5.74
CA ARG A 7 19.65 10.56 6.95
C ARG A 7 19.29 12.01 6.65
N LYS A 8 18.54 12.66 7.54
CA LYS A 8 18.22 14.07 7.43
C LYS A 8 19.45 14.94 7.72
N THR A 9 19.50 16.09 7.08
CA THR A 9 20.51 17.12 7.38
C THR A 9 20.34 17.65 8.81
N ASP A 10 21.35 18.33 9.33
CA ASP A 10 21.28 18.88 10.70
C ASP A 10 20.18 19.96 10.83
N LYS A 11 19.83 20.64 9.73
CA LYS A 11 18.73 21.63 9.70
C LYS A 11 17.34 20.98 9.76
N GLU A 12 17.21 19.74 9.28
CA GLU A 12 15.91 19.04 9.16
C GLU A 12 15.71 17.92 10.17
N LYS A 13 16.77 17.52 10.88
CA LYS A 13 16.65 16.49 11.90
C LYS A 13 15.75 16.94 13.06
N PHE A 14 15.17 15.99 13.78
CA PHE A 14 14.40 16.29 14.97
C PHE A 14 15.25 17.03 16.00
N ALA A 15 14.71 18.11 16.58
CA ALA A 15 15.41 18.91 17.58
C ALA A 15 15.80 18.06 18.79
N GLY A 16 17.09 18.08 19.16
CA GLY A 16 17.65 17.25 20.21
C GLY A 16 18.03 15.82 19.79
N ALA A 17 17.80 15.42 18.55
CA ALA A 17 18.31 14.15 18.06
C ALA A 17 19.76 14.26 17.60
N VAL A 18 20.56 13.24 17.88
CA VAL A 18 21.90 13.07 17.32
C VAL A 18 21.80 12.79 15.82
N ALA A 19 20.84 11.94 15.42
CA ALA A 19 20.54 11.65 14.04
C ALA A 19 19.06 11.38 13.83
N THR A 20 18.55 11.74 12.66
CA THR A 20 17.20 11.38 12.20
C THR A 20 17.30 10.70 10.85
N TYR A 21 16.72 9.53 10.75
CA TYR A 21 16.58 8.77 9.51
C TYR A 21 15.13 8.83 9.04
N THR A 22 14.93 8.81 7.73
CA THR A 22 13.61 8.86 7.10
C THR A 22 13.46 7.81 6.02
N ILE A 23 12.24 7.39 5.79
CA ILE A 23 11.81 6.69 4.58
C ILE A 23 10.82 7.58 3.84
N GLU A 24 11.02 7.75 2.54
CA GLU A 24 10.21 8.64 1.72
C GLU A 24 9.71 7.90 0.49
N ALA A 25 8.39 7.96 0.26
CA ALA A 25 7.73 7.42 -0.91
C ALA A 25 7.52 8.51 -1.96
N LEU A 26 7.52 8.13 -3.23
CA LEU A 26 7.16 9.02 -4.32
C LEU A 26 5.68 8.85 -4.66
N MET A 27 4.95 9.96 -4.64
CA MET A 27 3.54 10.00 -5.02
C MET A 27 3.39 10.04 -6.55
N HIS A 28 2.22 9.74 -7.08
CA HIS A 28 1.97 9.73 -8.52
C HIS A 28 2.19 11.10 -9.19
N ASP A 29 2.05 12.19 -8.43
CA ASP A 29 2.32 13.56 -8.90
C ASP A 29 3.82 13.93 -8.86
N GLY A 30 4.69 12.99 -8.51
CA GLY A 30 6.14 13.18 -8.42
C GLY A 30 6.61 13.89 -7.15
N ARG A 31 5.74 14.11 -6.17
CA ARG A 31 6.12 14.67 -4.87
C ARG A 31 6.55 13.58 -3.90
N ALA A 32 7.58 13.88 -3.11
CA ALA A 32 8.03 12.99 -2.05
C ALA A 32 7.14 13.14 -0.81
N LEU A 33 6.81 12.01 -0.17
CA LEU A 33 6.09 11.98 1.10
C LEU A 33 6.93 11.26 2.15
N GLN A 34 7.28 11.97 3.23
CA GLN A 34 7.88 11.35 4.40
C GLN A 34 6.89 10.32 5.00
N SER A 35 7.25 9.06 4.90
CA SER A 35 6.40 7.94 5.29
C SER A 35 6.68 7.44 6.71
N GLY A 36 7.90 7.63 7.19
CA GLY A 36 8.26 7.28 8.55
C GLY A 36 9.62 7.84 8.94
N THR A 37 9.89 7.93 10.24
CA THR A 37 11.16 8.41 10.78
C THR A 37 11.66 7.51 11.90
N SER A 38 12.98 7.50 12.08
CA SER A 38 13.67 6.92 13.23
C SER A 38 14.67 7.95 13.75
N HIS A 39 14.63 8.20 15.05
CA HIS A 39 15.49 9.17 15.73
C HIS A 39 16.43 8.44 16.68
N ASP A 40 17.70 8.82 16.65
CA ASP A 40 18.68 8.50 17.66
C ASP A 40 18.86 9.74 18.55
N PHE A 41 18.55 9.61 19.83
CA PHE A 41 18.68 10.71 20.79
C PHE A 41 19.96 10.64 21.61
N GLY A 42 20.80 9.59 21.41
CA GLY A 42 21.89 9.36 22.34
C GLY A 42 21.38 9.26 23.78
N ASP A 43 22.04 9.89 24.72
CA ASP A 43 21.64 9.97 26.11
C ASP A 43 21.17 11.36 26.58
N ASP A 44 21.04 12.32 25.66
CA ASP A 44 20.75 13.72 26.00
C ASP A 44 19.38 13.91 26.63
N PHE A 45 18.34 13.25 26.11
CA PHE A 45 17.00 13.28 26.72
C PHE A 45 16.99 12.58 28.08
N ALA A 46 17.75 11.47 28.23
CA ALA A 46 17.85 10.79 29.50
C ALA A 46 18.54 11.66 30.58
N LYS A 47 19.55 12.44 30.19
CA LYS A 47 20.18 13.44 31.05
C LYS A 47 19.20 14.53 31.45
N ALA A 48 18.48 15.11 30.47
CA ALA A 48 17.52 16.18 30.72
C ALA A 48 16.37 15.76 31.65
N TYR A 49 15.89 14.51 31.51
CA TYR A 49 14.80 13.98 32.33
C TYR A 49 15.25 13.19 33.57
N GLY A 50 16.58 13.09 33.83
CA GLY A 50 17.12 12.36 34.98
C GLY A 50 16.88 10.85 34.94
N ILE A 51 16.81 10.25 33.73
CA ILE A 51 16.60 8.82 33.53
C ILE A 51 17.93 8.10 33.70
N LEU A 52 18.05 7.35 34.79
CA LEU A 52 19.24 6.60 35.14
C LEU A 52 18.94 5.11 35.23
N PHE A 53 19.95 4.28 34.95
CA PHE A 53 19.94 2.85 35.19
C PHE A 53 21.27 2.40 35.77
N THR A 54 21.26 1.30 36.50
CA THR A 54 22.52 0.68 37.03
C THR A 54 23.04 -0.29 35.97
N ASP A 55 24.23 -0.02 35.47
CA ASP A 55 24.89 -0.85 34.47
C ASP A 55 25.61 -2.06 35.12
N LYS A 56 26.13 -2.96 34.28
CA LYS A 56 26.82 -4.20 34.67
C LYS A 56 28.03 -3.96 35.59
N ASP A 57 28.64 -2.80 35.50
CA ASP A 57 29.73 -2.34 36.35
C ASP A 57 29.26 -1.70 37.68
N ASN A 58 27.96 -1.84 37.98
CA ASN A 58 27.29 -1.27 39.18
C ASN A 58 27.38 0.26 39.26
N LYS A 59 27.46 0.96 38.12
CA LYS A 59 27.46 2.41 38.02
C LYS A 59 26.16 2.94 37.46
N GLN A 60 25.77 4.11 37.94
CA GLN A 60 24.62 4.83 37.36
C GLN A 60 25.02 5.46 36.02
N LYS A 61 24.24 5.19 35.01
CA LYS A 61 24.39 5.73 33.62
C LYS A 61 23.07 6.24 33.08
N ASN A 62 23.14 7.18 32.16
CA ASN A 62 21.98 7.62 31.41
C ASN A 62 21.69 6.64 30.29
N ALA A 63 20.42 6.37 30.03
CA ALA A 63 19.98 5.46 28.96
C ALA A 63 20.11 6.12 27.58
N PHE A 64 20.67 5.38 26.64
CA PHE A 64 20.54 5.75 25.21
C PHE A 64 19.12 5.48 24.74
N GLN A 65 18.60 6.40 23.96
CA GLN A 65 17.19 6.36 23.54
C GLN A 65 17.06 6.46 22.03
N THR A 66 16.14 5.69 21.49
CA THR A 66 15.69 5.78 20.12
C THR A 66 14.18 5.91 20.07
N SER A 67 13.68 6.58 19.04
CA SER A 67 12.25 6.66 18.75
C SER A 67 12.01 6.46 17.28
N TRP A 68 10.95 5.77 16.93
CA TRP A 68 10.55 5.62 15.53
C TRP A 68 9.04 5.52 15.43
N GLY A 69 8.50 5.92 14.28
CA GLY A 69 7.07 5.91 14.11
C GLY A 69 6.62 6.11 12.67
N LEU A 70 5.40 5.63 12.46
CA LEU A 70 4.58 5.83 11.30
C LEU A 70 3.27 6.47 11.76
N SER A 71 2.74 7.42 11.01
CA SER A 71 1.42 8.00 11.29
C SER A 71 0.39 7.55 10.25
N THR A 72 -0.87 7.93 10.44
CA THR A 72 -1.95 7.73 9.46
C THR A 72 -1.68 8.37 8.10
N ARG A 73 -0.64 9.23 7.97
CA ARG A 73 -0.13 9.75 6.70
C ARG A 73 0.16 8.64 5.69
N ILE A 74 0.57 7.44 6.15
CA ILE A 74 0.85 6.31 5.26
C ILE A 74 -0.39 5.81 4.51
N ILE A 75 -1.60 6.04 5.04
CA ILE A 75 -2.86 5.77 4.34
C ILE A 75 -2.98 6.70 3.14
N GLY A 76 -2.67 7.99 3.33
CA GLY A 76 -2.60 8.96 2.22
C GLY A 76 -1.55 8.55 1.18
N ALA A 77 -0.36 8.12 1.63
CA ALA A 77 0.67 7.59 0.73
C ALA A 77 0.15 6.41 -0.12
N LEU A 78 -0.57 5.49 0.49
CA LEU A 78 -1.14 4.34 -0.22
C LEU A 78 -2.12 4.78 -1.32
N ILE A 79 -3.00 5.72 -1.01
CA ILE A 79 -3.97 6.28 -1.96
C ILE A 79 -3.25 6.98 -3.11
N MET A 80 -2.28 7.83 -2.79
CA MET A 80 -1.53 8.63 -3.77
C MET A 80 -0.57 7.82 -4.64
N VAL A 81 -0.12 6.64 -4.19
CA VAL A 81 0.77 5.76 -4.98
C VAL A 81 -0.02 4.81 -5.89
N HIS A 82 -1.16 4.32 -5.44
CA HIS A 82 -1.86 3.21 -6.10
C HIS A 82 -3.24 3.56 -6.65
N GLY A 83 -3.90 4.58 -6.12
CA GLY A 83 -5.23 4.99 -6.56
C GLY A 83 -5.26 5.48 -8.01
N ASP A 84 -6.44 5.43 -8.63
CA ASP A 84 -6.70 5.94 -9.97
C ASP A 84 -7.99 6.78 -10.00
N ASN A 85 -8.42 7.21 -11.19
CA ASN A 85 -9.62 8.03 -11.35
C ASN A 85 -10.94 7.32 -10.98
N SER A 86 -10.92 5.99 -10.85
CA SER A 86 -12.07 5.20 -10.42
C SER A 86 -12.13 5.02 -8.90
N GLY A 87 -11.07 5.37 -8.17
CA GLY A 87 -11.01 5.31 -6.71
C GLY A 87 -9.78 4.60 -6.15
N LEU A 88 -9.96 3.90 -5.04
CA LEU A 88 -8.88 3.16 -4.38
C LEU A 88 -8.43 1.95 -5.20
N VAL A 89 -7.14 1.62 -5.10
CA VAL A 89 -6.56 0.35 -5.53
C VAL A 89 -5.75 -0.19 -4.36
N LEU A 90 -6.32 -1.16 -3.65
CA LEU A 90 -5.73 -1.63 -2.40
C LEU A 90 -4.82 -2.84 -2.64
N PRO A 91 -3.57 -2.82 -2.14
CA PRO A 91 -2.72 -3.99 -2.14
C PRO A 91 -3.38 -5.15 -1.37
N PRO A 92 -3.42 -6.37 -1.92
CA PRO A 92 -4.14 -7.50 -1.32
C PRO A 92 -3.79 -7.80 0.13
N ARG A 93 -2.52 -7.64 0.54
CA ARG A 93 -2.06 -7.94 1.90
C ARG A 93 -2.71 -7.07 2.97
N ILE A 94 -3.09 -5.83 2.62
CA ILE A 94 -3.66 -4.86 3.57
C ILE A 94 -5.14 -4.54 3.29
N ALA A 95 -5.70 -5.01 2.17
CA ALA A 95 -7.11 -4.78 1.84
C ALA A 95 -8.02 -5.40 2.90
N PRO A 96 -8.95 -4.66 3.53
CA PRO A 96 -9.89 -5.22 4.51
C PRO A 96 -10.78 -6.32 3.91
N THR A 97 -11.10 -6.19 2.62
CA THR A 97 -11.76 -7.19 1.80
C THR A 97 -10.87 -7.48 0.60
N GLN A 98 -10.45 -8.72 0.44
CA GLN A 98 -9.62 -9.17 -0.69
C GLN A 98 -10.45 -9.55 -1.90
N VAL A 99 -11.59 -10.15 -1.64
CA VAL A 99 -12.52 -10.64 -2.65
C VAL A 99 -13.93 -10.20 -2.33
N VAL A 100 -14.60 -9.59 -3.29
CA VAL A 100 -16.05 -9.35 -3.20
C VAL A 100 -16.78 -10.25 -4.18
N ILE A 101 -17.77 -10.99 -3.72
CA ILE A 101 -18.65 -11.81 -4.55
C ILE A 101 -19.89 -10.98 -4.86
N VAL A 102 -20.18 -10.81 -6.15
CA VAL A 102 -21.36 -10.07 -6.63
C VAL A 102 -22.31 -11.05 -7.32
N PRO A 103 -23.43 -11.42 -6.66
CA PRO A 103 -24.46 -12.24 -7.27
C PRO A 103 -25.23 -11.45 -8.32
N ILE A 104 -25.22 -11.94 -9.57
CA ILE A 104 -25.94 -11.35 -10.71
C ILE A 104 -27.34 -11.98 -10.76
N GLN A 105 -28.38 -11.14 -10.82
CA GLN A 105 -29.78 -11.60 -10.72
C GLN A 105 -30.04 -12.38 -9.40
N GLN A 106 -29.56 -11.85 -8.29
CA GLN A 106 -29.59 -12.52 -6.97
C GLN A 106 -30.99 -12.99 -6.51
N ARG A 107 -32.10 -12.45 -7.09
CA ARG A 107 -33.46 -12.84 -6.79
C ARG A 107 -33.86 -14.18 -7.44
N LYS A 108 -33.08 -14.69 -8.39
CA LYS A 108 -33.30 -16.04 -8.95
C LYS A 108 -32.85 -17.09 -7.94
N ALA A 109 -33.64 -18.17 -7.86
CA ALA A 109 -33.40 -19.26 -6.92
C ALA A 109 -31.94 -19.80 -7.03
N GLY A 110 -31.32 -20.04 -5.89
CA GLY A 110 -29.99 -20.64 -5.79
C GLY A 110 -28.81 -19.69 -6.06
N VAL A 111 -29.03 -18.45 -6.58
CA VAL A 111 -27.91 -17.55 -6.88
C VAL A 111 -27.29 -16.99 -5.62
N LEU A 112 -28.10 -16.51 -4.69
CA LEU A 112 -27.61 -15.95 -3.44
C LEU A 112 -27.01 -17.06 -2.55
N ASP A 113 -27.66 -18.23 -2.51
CA ASP A 113 -27.16 -19.37 -1.75
C ASP A 113 -25.77 -19.79 -2.27
N LYS A 114 -25.60 -19.85 -3.59
CA LYS A 114 -24.29 -20.14 -4.20
C LYS A 114 -23.22 -19.09 -3.88
N ALA A 115 -23.58 -17.81 -3.84
CA ALA A 115 -22.65 -16.75 -3.46
C ALA A 115 -22.16 -16.93 -2.00
N TYR A 116 -23.04 -17.31 -1.08
CA TYR A 116 -22.65 -17.61 0.31
C TYR A 116 -21.86 -18.91 0.43
N GLU A 117 -22.22 -19.96 -0.34
CA GLU A 117 -21.42 -21.19 -0.41
C GLU A 117 -19.98 -20.89 -0.86
N LEU A 118 -19.81 -20.08 -1.91
CA LEU A 118 -18.48 -19.66 -2.36
C LEU A 118 -17.74 -18.85 -1.31
N LYS A 119 -18.42 -17.98 -0.57
CA LYS A 119 -17.81 -17.24 0.53
C LYS A 119 -17.24 -18.18 1.60
N GLU A 120 -17.99 -19.22 1.99
CA GLU A 120 -17.52 -20.22 2.95
C GLU A 120 -16.34 -21.05 2.39
N ALA A 121 -16.42 -21.44 1.11
CA ALA A 121 -15.32 -22.12 0.43
C ALA A 121 -14.04 -21.29 0.36
N LEU A 122 -14.16 -19.98 0.32
CA LEU A 122 -13.05 -19.03 0.28
C LEU A 122 -12.67 -18.48 1.66
N SER A 123 -12.96 -19.20 2.74
CA SER A 123 -12.73 -18.75 4.13
C SER A 123 -11.27 -18.44 4.49
N ASN A 124 -10.31 -18.90 3.69
CA ASN A 124 -8.89 -18.55 3.81
C ASN A 124 -8.58 -17.09 3.41
N PHE A 125 -9.54 -16.40 2.79
CA PHE A 125 -9.43 -15.01 2.34
C PHE A 125 -10.43 -14.10 3.08
N ARG A 126 -10.21 -12.81 3.04
CA ARG A 126 -11.17 -11.81 3.54
C ARG A 126 -12.23 -11.56 2.47
N VAL A 127 -13.33 -12.29 2.53
CA VAL A 127 -14.38 -12.29 1.52
C VAL A 127 -15.63 -11.58 2.00
N LYS A 128 -16.24 -10.80 1.12
CA LYS A 128 -17.55 -10.17 1.32
C LYS A 128 -18.50 -10.57 0.19
N VAL A 129 -19.76 -10.83 0.49
CA VAL A 129 -20.84 -10.91 -0.51
C VAL A 129 -21.53 -9.56 -0.57
N ASP A 130 -21.75 -9.04 -1.77
CA ASP A 130 -22.59 -7.85 -1.99
C ASP A 130 -24.01 -8.29 -2.36
N ASP A 131 -24.79 -8.54 -1.35
CA ASP A 131 -26.20 -8.95 -1.44
C ASP A 131 -27.19 -7.75 -1.46
N SER A 132 -26.68 -6.53 -1.59
CA SER A 132 -27.51 -5.33 -1.68
C SER A 132 -28.47 -5.39 -2.89
N ASP A 133 -29.61 -4.70 -2.81
CA ASP A 133 -30.59 -4.60 -3.89
C ASP A 133 -30.19 -3.67 -5.04
N LYS A 134 -28.94 -3.20 -5.07
CA LYS A 134 -28.42 -2.33 -6.12
C LYS A 134 -28.26 -3.08 -7.44
N SER A 135 -28.27 -2.33 -8.54
CA SER A 135 -28.00 -2.91 -9.86
C SER A 135 -26.55 -3.43 -9.95
N PRO A 136 -26.27 -4.43 -10.81
CA PRO A 136 -24.89 -4.93 -10.99
C PRO A 136 -23.89 -3.82 -11.35
N GLY A 137 -24.26 -2.91 -12.24
CA GLY A 137 -23.39 -1.78 -12.61
C GLY A 137 -23.06 -0.85 -11.44
N PHE A 138 -24.02 -0.58 -10.56
CA PHE A 138 -23.76 0.18 -9.34
C PHE A 138 -22.82 -0.57 -8.40
N LYS A 139 -23.07 -1.87 -8.18
CA LYS A 139 -22.20 -2.70 -7.35
C LYS A 139 -20.76 -2.70 -7.88
N PHE A 140 -20.56 -2.84 -9.19
CA PHE A 140 -19.24 -2.82 -9.80
C PHE A 140 -18.52 -1.49 -9.57
N ALA A 141 -19.19 -0.37 -9.80
CA ALA A 141 -18.63 0.95 -9.57
C ALA A 141 -18.29 1.20 -8.08
N ASP A 142 -19.17 0.80 -7.15
CA ASP A 142 -18.93 0.92 -5.72
C ASP A 142 -17.73 0.06 -5.28
N GLN A 143 -17.60 -1.15 -5.79
CA GLN A 143 -16.47 -2.04 -5.48
C GLN A 143 -15.15 -1.49 -6.05
N GLU A 144 -15.17 -0.93 -7.26
CA GLU A 144 -14.02 -0.27 -7.87
C GLU A 144 -13.60 0.95 -7.09
N MET A 145 -14.53 1.81 -6.68
CA MET A 145 -14.26 2.98 -5.84
C MET A 145 -13.64 2.59 -4.49
N ARG A 146 -14.09 1.50 -3.87
CA ARG A 146 -13.55 0.98 -2.61
C ARG A 146 -12.22 0.26 -2.77
N GLY A 147 -11.81 -0.07 -3.98
CA GLY A 147 -10.51 -0.65 -4.28
C GLY A 147 -10.34 -2.11 -3.88
N PHE A 148 -11.40 -2.90 -3.84
CA PHE A 148 -11.29 -4.33 -3.54
C PHE A 148 -10.47 -5.03 -4.62
N PRO A 149 -9.42 -5.79 -4.27
CA PRO A 149 -8.49 -6.37 -5.24
C PRO A 149 -9.14 -7.25 -6.29
N LEU A 150 -10.08 -8.10 -5.88
CA LEU A 150 -10.79 -9.03 -6.77
C LEU A 150 -12.30 -8.93 -6.59
N ARG A 151 -13.01 -9.00 -7.70
CA ARG A 151 -14.47 -9.19 -7.76
C ARG A 151 -14.77 -10.51 -8.45
N VAL A 152 -15.59 -11.34 -7.83
CA VAL A 152 -16.16 -12.56 -8.40
C VAL A 152 -17.61 -12.30 -8.78
N GLU A 153 -17.92 -12.42 -10.06
CA GLU A 153 -19.26 -12.24 -10.60
C GLU A 153 -19.88 -13.64 -10.83
N ILE A 154 -21.06 -13.90 -10.27
CA ILE A 154 -21.74 -15.20 -10.38
C ILE A 154 -23.23 -15.01 -10.64
N GLY A 155 -23.73 -15.61 -11.70
CA GLY A 155 -25.13 -15.57 -12.07
C GLY A 155 -25.70 -16.96 -12.41
N PRO A 156 -26.98 -17.07 -12.80
CA PRO A 156 -27.63 -18.36 -13.05
C PRO A 156 -26.94 -19.19 -14.14
N ARG A 157 -26.43 -18.54 -15.20
CA ARG A 157 -25.73 -19.25 -16.29
C ARG A 157 -24.37 -19.76 -15.84
N ASP A 158 -23.68 -18.96 -15.03
CA ASP A 158 -22.37 -19.31 -14.49
C ASP A 158 -22.48 -20.53 -13.61
N ILE A 159 -23.50 -20.57 -12.73
CA ILE A 159 -23.79 -21.71 -11.86
C ILE A 159 -24.07 -22.96 -12.67
N GLN A 160 -24.90 -22.87 -13.72
CA GLN A 160 -25.23 -24.00 -14.60
C GLN A 160 -23.98 -24.57 -15.29
N ASN A 161 -23.05 -23.70 -15.65
CA ASN A 161 -21.82 -24.08 -16.36
C ASN A 161 -20.67 -24.41 -15.38
N GLY A 162 -20.86 -24.33 -14.06
CA GLY A 162 -19.82 -24.57 -13.07
C GLY A 162 -18.68 -23.53 -13.11
N LYS A 163 -18.96 -22.28 -13.50
CA LYS A 163 -17.98 -21.22 -13.73
C LYS A 163 -18.36 -19.93 -13.03
N CYS A 164 -17.41 -18.98 -12.99
CA CYS A 164 -17.62 -17.60 -12.58
C CYS A 164 -16.70 -16.68 -13.37
N ILE A 165 -16.92 -15.36 -13.26
CA ILE A 165 -15.98 -14.36 -13.79
C ILE A 165 -15.21 -13.74 -12.63
N ILE A 166 -13.90 -13.66 -12.77
CA ILE A 166 -13.01 -12.92 -11.84
C ILE A 166 -12.57 -11.64 -12.53
N ALA A 167 -12.74 -10.51 -11.85
CA ALA A 167 -12.27 -9.20 -12.32
C ALA A 167 -11.21 -8.65 -11.37
N ARG A 168 -10.07 -8.22 -11.91
CA ARG A 168 -8.98 -7.55 -11.18
C ARG A 168 -9.24 -6.04 -11.11
N ARG A 169 -9.08 -5.45 -9.93
CA ARG A 169 -9.23 -4.00 -9.74
C ARG A 169 -8.07 -3.20 -10.35
N ASP A 170 -6.84 -3.71 -10.24
CA ASP A 170 -5.63 -2.97 -10.60
C ASP A 170 -5.38 -2.82 -12.10
N THR A 171 -6.00 -3.69 -12.93
CA THR A 171 -5.84 -3.70 -14.39
C THR A 171 -7.17 -3.63 -15.13
N GLY A 172 -8.29 -3.89 -14.46
CA GLY A 172 -9.60 -4.07 -15.08
C GLY A 172 -9.77 -5.39 -15.87
N ALA A 173 -8.74 -6.25 -15.87
CA ALA A 173 -8.78 -7.53 -16.58
C ALA A 173 -9.84 -8.45 -15.97
N LYS A 174 -10.53 -9.17 -16.86
CA LYS A 174 -11.52 -10.18 -16.51
C LYS A 174 -11.14 -11.53 -17.10
N GLU A 175 -11.40 -12.58 -16.34
CA GLU A 175 -11.21 -13.95 -16.79
C GLU A 175 -12.35 -14.85 -16.31
N GLU A 176 -12.63 -15.90 -17.08
CA GLU A 176 -13.53 -16.97 -16.69
C GLU A 176 -12.75 -18.00 -15.83
N CYS A 177 -13.36 -18.50 -14.75
CA CYS A 177 -12.76 -19.46 -13.85
C CYS A 177 -13.76 -20.57 -13.51
N GLU A 178 -13.31 -21.81 -13.52
CA GLU A 178 -14.07 -22.96 -13.03
C GLU A 178 -14.21 -22.89 -11.50
N LEU A 179 -15.40 -23.19 -10.97
CA LEU A 179 -15.69 -23.01 -9.54
C LEU A 179 -14.83 -23.91 -8.65
N ASP A 180 -14.46 -25.09 -9.12
CA ASP A 180 -13.59 -26.05 -8.41
C ASP A 180 -12.13 -25.57 -8.32
N LYS A 181 -11.71 -24.67 -9.20
CA LYS A 181 -10.36 -24.06 -9.22
C LYS A 181 -10.33 -22.67 -8.61
N LEU A 182 -11.48 -22.14 -8.18
CA LEU A 182 -11.62 -20.73 -7.80
C LEU A 182 -10.70 -20.35 -6.63
N GLU A 183 -10.60 -21.16 -5.59
CA GLU A 183 -9.78 -20.88 -4.41
C GLU A 183 -8.30 -20.75 -4.78
N ALA A 184 -7.77 -21.72 -5.52
CA ALA A 184 -6.38 -21.71 -5.97
C ALA A 184 -6.10 -20.49 -6.86
N ARG A 185 -7.02 -20.20 -7.80
CA ARG A 185 -6.86 -19.07 -8.72
C ARG A 185 -6.90 -17.72 -8.04
N ILE A 186 -7.77 -17.55 -7.04
CA ILE A 186 -7.79 -16.32 -6.20
C ILE A 186 -6.46 -16.14 -5.48
N GLY A 187 -5.90 -17.18 -4.89
CA GLY A 187 -4.60 -17.11 -4.22
C GLY A 187 -3.49 -16.63 -5.16
N GLU A 188 -3.40 -17.22 -6.36
CA GLU A 188 -2.42 -16.81 -7.39
C GLU A 188 -2.62 -15.34 -7.80
N LEU A 189 -3.86 -14.93 -8.08
CA LEU A 189 -4.16 -13.58 -8.51
C LEU A 189 -3.85 -12.53 -7.43
N LEU A 190 -4.14 -12.80 -6.17
CA LEU A 190 -3.83 -11.89 -5.07
C LEU A 190 -2.31 -11.68 -4.93
N GLU A 191 -1.51 -12.74 -5.02
CA GLU A 191 -0.04 -12.62 -5.00
C GLU A 191 0.48 -11.89 -6.27
N GLN A 192 -0.10 -12.16 -7.43
CA GLN A 192 0.26 -11.47 -8.66
C GLN A 192 -0.08 -9.96 -8.58
N ILE A 193 -1.27 -9.59 -8.11
CA ILE A 193 -1.66 -8.19 -7.91
C ILE A 193 -0.70 -7.50 -6.94
N GLN A 194 -0.36 -8.14 -5.82
CA GLN A 194 0.57 -7.60 -4.83
C GLN A 194 1.92 -7.28 -5.45
N LYS A 195 2.45 -8.19 -6.28
CA LYS A 195 3.72 -8.05 -7.00
C LYS A 195 3.62 -6.94 -8.05
N ASP A 196 2.61 -6.98 -8.91
CA ASP A 196 2.42 -6.03 -10.01
C ASP A 196 2.30 -4.60 -9.51
N MET A 197 1.55 -4.39 -8.44
CA MET A 197 1.41 -3.08 -7.80
C MET A 197 2.73 -2.57 -7.24
N PHE A 198 3.52 -3.44 -6.61
CA PHE A 198 4.84 -3.06 -6.08
C PHE A 198 5.82 -2.72 -7.21
N GLU A 199 5.90 -3.55 -8.24
CA GLU A 199 6.82 -3.33 -9.38
C GLU A 199 6.45 -2.07 -10.18
N ARG A 200 5.16 -1.78 -10.36
CA ARG A 200 4.69 -0.53 -10.99
C ARG A 200 5.14 0.70 -10.22
N ALA A 201 4.95 0.70 -8.90
CA ALA A 201 5.38 1.79 -8.05
C ALA A 201 6.91 1.92 -7.98
N LYS A 202 7.64 0.80 -8.01
CA LYS A 202 9.10 0.78 -8.05
C LYS A 202 9.63 1.36 -9.36
N LYS A 203 9.06 0.97 -10.49
CA LYS A 203 9.40 1.51 -11.80
C LYS A 203 9.16 3.02 -11.84
N HIS A 204 8.01 3.49 -11.33
CA HIS A 204 7.72 4.93 -11.22
C HIS A 204 8.79 5.67 -10.41
N LEU A 205 9.18 5.14 -9.24
CA LEU A 205 10.24 5.70 -8.41
C LEU A 205 11.59 5.76 -9.15
N GLU A 206 11.97 4.71 -9.88
CA GLU A 206 13.22 4.62 -10.63
C GLU A 206 13.25 5.65 -11.78
N GLU A 207 12.16 5.75 -12.56
CA GLU A 207 12.01 6.68 -13.68
C GLU A 207 12.00 8.15 -13.23
N HIS A 208 11.60 8.43 -11.99
CA HIS A 208 11.57 9.77 -11.40
C HIS A 208 12.68 9.99 -10.37
N THR A 209 13.78 9.25 -10.48
CA THR A 209 15.00 9.45 -9.68
C THR A 209 16.15 9.84 -10.60
N TYR A 210 16.45 11.11 -10.65
CA TYR A 210 17.45 11.71 -11.54
C TYR A 210 18.81 11.82 -10.84
N LYS A 211 19.86 12.04 -11.64
CA LYS A 211 21.22 12.35 -11.15
C LYS A 211 21.62 13.73 -11.66
N ALA A 212 22.33 14.50 -10.85
CA ALA A 212 22.93 15.77 -11.25
C ALA A 212 24.39 15.79 -10.80
N ALA A 213 25.28 16.11 -11.72
CA ALA A 213 26.72 16.16 -11.50
C ALA A 213 27.22 17.60 -11.24
N SER A 214 26.45 18.61 -11.62
CA SER A 214 26.74 20.04 -11.38
C SER A 214 25.55 20.77 -10.76
N ARG A 215 25.78 21.98 -10.27
CA ARG A 215 24.74 22.83 -9.72
C ARG A 215 23.74 23.26 -10.80
N GLU A 216 24.20 23.60 -11.99
CA GLU A 216 23.35 24.01 -13.11
C GLU A 216 22.44 22.84 -13.56
N GLU A 217 22.98 21.62 -13.58
CA GLU A 217 22.20 20.43 -13.89
C GLU A 217 21.14 20.14 -12.83
N PHE A 218 21.51 20.31 -11.55
CA PHE A 218 20.58 20.17 -10.44
C PHE A 218 19.42 21.16 -10.55
N ASP A 219 19.73 22.45 -10.70
CA ASP A 219 18.72 23.53 -10.75
C ASP A 219 17.79 23.35 -11.96
N ARG A 220 18.32 23.00 -13.13
CA ARG A 220 17.53 22.69 -14.33
C ARG A 220 16.63 21.49 -14.11
N THR A 221 17.17 20.38 -13.60
CA THR A 221 16.40 19.16 -13.38
C THR A 221 15.28 19.41 -12.37
N PHE A 222 15.56 20.14 -11.31
CA PHE A 222 14.58 20.44 -10.26
C PHE A 222 13.47 21.39 -10.75
N ALA A 223 13.78 22.30 -11.70
CA ALA A 223 12.81 23.22 -12.28
C ALA A 223 11.88 22.54 -13.32
N GLU A 224 12.41 21.56 -14.07
CA GLU A 224 11.72 20.96 -15.21
C GLU A 224 11.04 19.62 -14.90
N LYS A 225 11.46 18.91 -13.84
CA LYS A 225 11.04 17.55 -13.52
C LYS A 225 10.56 17.42 -12.09
N THR A 226 9.59 16.55 -11.89
CA THR A 226 9.14 16.15 -10.55
C THR A 226 9.82 14.82 -10.15
N GLY A 227 10.10 14.63 -8.86
CA GLY A 227 10.74 13.43 -8.35
C GLY A 227 11.95 13.71 -7.47
N PHE A 228 12.84 12.73 -7.36
CA PHE A 228 14.08 12.84 -6.59
C PHE A 228 15.26 13.21 -7.48
N VAL A 229 16.13 14.06 -6.97
CA VAL A 229 17.41 14.40 -7.62
C VAL A 229 18.55 13.99 -6.70
N LYS A 230 19.41 13.09 -7.17
CA LYS A 230 20.63 12.67 -6.48
C LYS A 230 21.79 13.55 -6.95
N ALA A 231 22.39 14.29 -6.03
CA ALA A 231 23.54 15.15 -6.27
C ALA A 231 24.59 14.98 -5.17
N MET A 232 25.81 15.40 -5.44
CA MET A 232 26.84 15.52 -4.41
C MET A 232 26.48 16.66 -3.47
N TRP A 233 26.68 16.47 -2.17
CA TRP A 233 26.39 17.46 -1.15
C TRP A 233 27.68 17.91 -0.46
N CYS A 234 27.86 19.24 -0.33
CA CYS A 234 29.04 19.86 0.28
C CYS A 234 29.04 19.81 1.82
N GLY A 235 27.90 19.47 2.45
CA GLY A 235 27.79 19.42 3.92
C GLY A 235 27.20 20.70 4.54
N GLU A 236 26.83 21.71 3.76
CA GLU A 236 26.26 22.99 4.21
C GLU A 236 24.73 23.04 4.11
#